data_9105955454d69d69f52f966833bcc78e
#
_entry.id   9105955454d69d69f52f966833bcc78e
#
_cell.length_a   1.000
_cell.length_b   1.000
_cell.length_c   1.000
_cell.angle_alpha   90.00
_cell.angle_beta   90.00
_cell.angle_gamma   90.00
#
_symmetry.space_group_name_H-M   'P 1'
#
loop_
_entity.id
_entity.type
_entity.pdbx_description
1 polymer ?
#
loop_
_entity_poly.entity_id
_entity_poly.type
_entity_poly.pdbx_seq_one_letter_code
_entity_poly.pdbx_strand_id
1 'polypeptide(L)'
;MVEKNFGHSCSWININSEEINNYSTIYQTYQIDKEMVEYALDENERAHIEYCRPKETLVVIYNVIKQMKRENRYETVPMTFIVRKDQIITISNRHNEYIVETMRKELEDRPNMSLFTFFFSSLMMITENYFPKIESLKKEQELVSLKLRHKTTKKNLFALSDLEIGSVYLVSATKQNSIVLEQLKTQALFKALEFAEEEKLENSLIEAKQLVEMTSINLQILQQLSGTYNNVLNNNLNDTMKLLTIISILLTIPNIVTGFFGMNITVPLTGLAHGWGIVLGIIVTVIVIASVVLLRFIKK
;
A
#
# COMPACT_ATOMS: atom_id res chain seq x y z
N MET A 1 -7.43 3.89 -31.04
CA MET A 1 -7.20 2.51 -31.52
C MET A 1 -5.91 2.46 -32.32
N VAL A 2 -5.04 1.46 -32.08
CA VAL A 2 -3.74 1.27 -32.78
C VAL A 2 -3.69 -0.15 -33.29
N GLU A 3 -3.29 -0.33 -34.56
CA GLU A 3 -3.04 -1.62 -35.17
C GLU A 3 -1.63 -1.62 -35.77
N LYS A 4 -0.81 -2.64 -35.45
CA LYS A 4 0.53 -2.84 -35.99
C LYS A 4 0.73 -4.30 -36.38
N ASN A 5 1.23 -4.49 -37.58
CA ASN A 5 1.71 -5.80 -38.04
C ASN A 5 3.20 -5.95 -37.75
N PHE A 6 3.62 -7.14 -37.34
CA PHE A 6 5.01 -7.43 -36.98
C PHE A 6 5.35 -8.92 -37.25
N GLY A 7 6.64 -9.26 -37.24
CA GLY A 7 7.07 -10.61 -37.58
C GLY A 7 6.64 -11.00 -39.01
N HIS A 8 6.39 -12.30 -39.25
CA HIS A 8 6.01 -12.79 -40.57
C HIS A 8 4.51 -12.70 -40.89
N SER A 9 3.64 -12.71 -39.87
CA SER A 9 2.17 -12.68 -40.05
C SER A 9 1.42 -12.32 -38.76
N CYS A 10 2.09 -11.72 -37.78
CA CYS A 10 1.48 -11.38 -36.48
C CYS A 10 0.91 -9.98 -36.49
N SER A 11 -0.16 -9.78 -35.72
CA SER A 11 -0.76 -8.46 -35.53
C SER A 11 -0.96 -8.14 -34.04
N TRP A 12 -0.76 -6.88 -33.72
CA TRP A 12 -1.13 -6.32 -32.43
C TRP A 12 -2.13 -5.20 -32.57
N ILE A 13 -3.23 -5.31 -31.83
CA ILE A 13 -4.30 -4.34 -31.82
C ILE A 13 -4.46 -3.83 -30.39
N ASN A 14 -4.38 -2.51 -30.20
CA ASN A 14 -4.73 -1.89 -28.94
C ASN A 14 -6.07 -1.17 -29.02
N ILE A 15 -6.96 -1.48 -28.10
CA ILE A 15 -8.28 -0.88 -27.96
C ILE A 15 -8.28 -0.06 -26.68
N ASN A 16 -8.49 1.26 -26.80
CA ASN A 16 -8.67 2.10 -25.60
C ASN A 16 -10.15 2.01 -25.18
N SER A 17 -10.39 1.53 -23.97
CA SER A 17 -11.74 1.32 -23.44
C SER A 17 -12.55 2.61 -23.31
N GLU A 18 -11.89 3.77 -23.13
CA GLU A 18 -12.55 5.07 -23.00
C GLU A 18 -12.99 5.68 -24.37
N GLU A 19 -12.41 5.20 -25.49
CA GLU A 19 -12.74 5.65 -26.85
C GLU A 19 -13.88 4.85 -27.47
N ILE A 20 -14.41 3.84 -26.76
CA ILE A 20 -15.40 2.94 -27.30
C ILE A 20 -16.81 3.51 -27.15
N ASN A 21 -17.38 3.98 -28.25
CA ASN A 21 -18.78 4.45 -28.28
C ASN A 21 -19.80 3.30 -28.43
N ASN A 22 -19.39 2.14 -28.94
CA ASN A 22 -20.26 0.99 -29.14
C ASN A 22 -19.50 -0.34 -29.00
N TYR A 23 -19.66 -1.01 -27.87
CA TYR A 23 -19.02 -2.29 -27.57
C TYR A 23 -19.46 -3.42 -28.49
N SER A 24 -20.69 -3.39 -29.01
CA SER A 24 -21.20 -4.43 -29.93
C SER A 24 -20.40 -4.52 -31.23
N THR A 25 -19.86 -3.40 -31.71
CA THR A 25 -19.00 -3.38 -32.89
C THR A 25 -17.68 -4.10 -32.65
N ILE A 26 -17.10 -3.94 -31.45
CA ILE A 26 -15.84 -4.60 -31.07
C ILE A 26 -16.02 -6.11 -30.97
N TYR A 27 -17.11 -6.58 -30.36
CA TYR A 27 -17.42 -8.01 -30.29
C TYR A 27 -17.46 -8.66 -31.67
N GLN A 28 -18.13 -7.99 -32.62
CA GLN A 28 -18.28 -8.51 -33.98
C GLN A 28 -17.00 -8.39 -34.81
N THR A 29 -16.32 -7.23 -34.76
CA THR A 29 -15.13 -6.98 -35.57
C THR A 29 -13.95 -7.86 -35.16
N TYR A 30 -13.72 -8.03 -33.86
CA TYR A 30 -12.58 -8.77 -33.33
C TYR A 30 -12.96 -10.15 -32.79
N GLN A 31 -14.22 -10.57 -32.89
CA GLN A 31 -14.73 -11.84 -32.37
C GLN A 31 -14.38 -12.06 -30.89
N ILE A 32 -14.47 -10.98 -30.10
CA ILE A 32 -14.22 -10.99 -28.67
C ILE A 32 -15.55 -11.28 -27.97
N ASP A 33 -15.56 -12.16 -26.96
CA ASP A 33 -16.76 -12.42 -26.18
C ASP A 33 -17.08 -11.24 -25.25
N LYS A 34 -18.37 -11.02 -25.00
CA LYS A 34 -18.85 -9.93 -24.15
C LYS A 34 -18.19 -9.94 -22.77
N GLU A 35 -18.07 -11.13 -22.17
CA GLU A 35 -17.46 -11.35 -20.87
C GLU A 35 -16.00 -10.87 -20.81
N MET A 36 -15.21 -11.12 -21.85
CA MET A 36 -13.81 -10.67 -21.94
C MET A 36 -13.69 -9.13 -21.93
N VAL A 37 -14.67 -8.44 -22.49
CA VAL A 37 -14.70 -6.97 -22.47
C VAL A 37 -15.22 -6.46 -21.13
N GLU A 38 -16.17 -7.14 -20.50
CA GLU A 38 -16.64 -6.81 -19.14
C GLU A 38 -15.49 -6.87 -18.12
N TYR A 39 -14.63 -7.89 -18.19
CA TYR A 39 -13.39 -7.94 -17.39
C TYR A 39 -12.47 -6.74 -17.62
N ALA A 40 -12.32 -6.35 -18.88
CA ALA A 40 -11.45 -5.20 -19.22
C ALA A 40 -12.00 -3.84 -18.77
N LEU A 41 -13.31 -3.77 -18.53
CA LEU A 41 -13.99 -2.53 -18.09
C LEU A 41 -14.08 -2.41 -16.57
N ASP A 42 -13.92 -3.51 -15.82
CA ASP A 42 -13.90 -3.47 -14.37
C ASP A 42 -12.51 -3.01 -13.88
N GLU A 43 -12.42 -1.78 -13.37
CA GLU A 43 -11.17 -1.24 -12.82
C GLU A 43 -10.64 -2.04 -11.62
N ASN A 44 -11.47 -2.87 -11.00
CA ASN A 44 -11.12 -3.70 -9.84
C ASN A 44 -10.91 -5.17 -10.18
N GLU A 45 -10.92 -5.54 -11.49
CA GLU A 45 -10.74 -6.91 -11.91
C GLU A 45 -9.38 -7.45 -11.44
N ARG A 46 -9.40 -8.70 -11.01
CA ARG A 46 -8.19 -9.36 -10.50
C ARG A 46 -7.38 -9.93 -11.64
N ALA A 47 -6.05 -9.91 -11.50
CA ALA A 47 -5.20 -10.58 -12.47
C ALA A 47 -5.46 -12.09 -12.45
N HIS A 48 -5.80 -12.65 -13.62
CA HIS A 48 -6.06 -14.06 -13.85
C HIS A 48 -5.88 -14.44 -15.31
N ILE A 49 -5.97 -15.72 -15.61
CA ILE A 49 -5.98 -16.22 -16.99
C ILE A 49 -7.23 -17.07 -17.22
N GLU A 50 -7.76 -16.97 -18.42
CA GLU A 50 -8.87 -17.78 -18.91
C GLU A 50 -8.54 -18.31 -20.31
N TYR A 51 -8.77 -19.60 -20.53
CA TYR A 51 -8.56 -20.22 -21.85
C TYR A 51 -9.88 -20.69 -22.47
N CYS A 52 -10.28 -20.03 -23.54
CA CYS A 52 -11.47 -20.37 -24.32
C CYS A 52 -11.12 -21.39 -25.40
N ARG A 53 -11.38 -22.68 -25.12
CA ARG A 53 -11.08 -23.80 -26.04
C ARG A 53 -11.69 -23.67 -27.43
N PRO A 54 -12.99 -23.31 -27.61
CA PRO A 54 -13.60 -23.24 -28.93
C PRO A 54 -12.92 -22.28 -29.90
N LYS A 55 -12.30 -21.22 -29.36
CA LYS A 55 -11.67 -20.16 -30.15
C LYS A 55 -10.13 -20.16 -30.05
N GLU A 56 -9.55 -21.11 -29.35
CA GLU A 56 -8.11 -21.16 -29.07
C GLU A 56 -7.57 -19.81 -28.61
N THR A 57 -8.35 -19.12 -27.77
CA THR A 57 -8.06 -17.78 -27.29
C THR A 57 -7.71 -17.81 -25.81
N LEU A 58 -6.58 -17.22 -25.45
CA LEU A 58 -6.16 -17.03 -24.08
C LEU A 58 -6.41 -15.56 -23.67
N VAL A 59 -7.16 -15.37 -22.61
CA VAL A 59 -7.34 -14.06 -21.97
C VAL A 59 -6.42 -14.00 -20.77
N VAL A 60 -5.66 -12.93 -20.68
CA VAL A 60 -4.76 -12.66 -19.56
C VAL A 60 -5.06 -11.26 -19.04
N ILE A 61 -5.44 -11.17 -17.78
CA ILE A 61 -5.60 -9.92 -17.08
C ILE A 61 -4.38 -9.74 -16.19
N TYR A 62 -3.71 -8.60 -16.31
CA TYR A 62 -2.47 -8.30 -15.62
C TYR A 62 -2.53 -6.92 -15.01
N ASN A 63 -2.18 -6.80 -13.72
CA ASN A 63 -2.27 -5.54 -13.00
C ASN A 63 -1.12 -4.61 -13.36
N VAL A 64 -1.45 -3.38 -13.74
CA VAL A 64 -0.53 -2.30 -14.09
C VAL A 64 -0.57 -1.23 -13.02
N ILE A 65 0.58 -0.73 -12.59
CA ILE A 65 0.65 0.35 -11.62
C ILE A 65 0.28 1.69 -12.27
N LYS A 66 -0.59 2.49 -11.63
CA LYS A 66 -0.91 3.84 -12.11
C LYS A 66 0.32 4.75 -11.99
N GLN A 67 0.56 5.58 -13.00
CA GLN A 67 1.68 6.53 -12.96
C GLN A 67 1.53 7.57 -11.85
N MET A 68 0.30 8.04 -11.63
CA MET A 68 -0.02 9.05 -10.64
C MET A 68 -0.63 8.43 -9.39
N LYS A 69 -0.22 8.92 -8.25
CA LYS A 69 -0.84 8.55 -6.97
C LYS A 69 -2.23 9.17 -6.83
N ARG A 70 -3.13 8.46 -6.20
CA ARG A 70 -4.38 9.01 -5.69
C ARG A 70 -4.30 9.12 -4.18
N GLU A 71 -4.56 10.29 -3.62
CA GLU A 71 -4.50 10.51 -2.15
C GLU A 71 -3.20 10.01 -1.49
N ASN A 72 -2.05 10.25 -2.14
CA ASN A 72 -0.71 9.76 -1.76
C ASN A 72 -0.52 8.23 -1.82
N ARG A 73 -1.45 7.47 -2.39
CA ARG A 73 -1.38 6.00 -2.51
C ARG A 73 -1.10 5.58 -3.93
N TYR A 74 -0.28 4.57 -4.10
CA TYR A 74 -0.17 3.88 -5.38
C TYR A 74 -1.38 2.95 -5.55
N GLU A 75 -1.98 3.01 -6.72
CA GLU A 75 -3.07 2.14 -7.14
C GLU A 75 -2.66 1.37 -8.39
N THR A 76 -3.36 0.29 -8.66
CA THR A 76 -3.20 -0.51 -9.89
C THR A 76 -4.50 -0.54 -10.67
N VAL A 77 -4.39 -0.82 -11.96
CA VAL A 77 -5.53 -1.07 -12.86
C VAL A 77 -5.24 -2.30 -13.67
N PRO A 78 -6.25 -3.09 -14.04
CA PRO A 78 -6.08 -4.22 -14.93
C PRO A 78 -5.77 -3.72 -16.35
N MET A 79 -4.98 -4.51 -17.07
CA MET A 79 -4.78 -4.46 -18.51
C MET A 79 -5.07 -5.84 -19.07
N THR A 80 -5.91 -5.92 -20.08
CA THR A 80 -6.34 -7.21 -20.65
C THR A 80 -5.57 -7.49 -21.91
N PHE A 81 -5.04 -8.71 -22.00
CA PHE A 81 -4.40 -9.27 -23.18
C PHE A 81 -5.25 -10.44 -23.68
N ILE A 82 -5.63 -10.41 -24.93
CA ILE A 82 -6.31 -11.49 -25.62
C ILE A 82 -5.33 -12.04 -26.65
N VAL A 83 -4.81 -13.24 -26.37
CA VAL A 83 -3.73 -13.85 -27.14
C VAL A 83 -4.31 -14.99 -27.98
N ARG A 84 -4.07 -14.95 -29.28
CA ARG A 84 -4.39 -15.95 -30.29
C ARG A 84 -3.12 -16.39 -31.00
N LYS A 85 -3.22 -17.33 -31.89
CA LYS A 85 -2.07 -17.92 -32.61
C LYS A 85 -1.23 -16.88 -33.38
N ASP A 86 -1.88 -15.87 -33.96
CA ASP A 86 -1.28 -14.87 -34.86
C ASP A 86 -1.62 -13.42 -34.44
N GLN A 87 -2.32 -13.25 -33.32
CA GLN A 87 -2.82 -11.94 -32.94
C GLN A 87 -2.79 -11.74 -31.42
N ILE A 88 -2.39 -10.54 -31.01
CA ILE A 88 -2.58 -10.04 -29.65
C ILE A 88 -3.50 -8.83 -29.71
N ILE A 89 -4.55 -8.85 -28.88
CA ILE A 89 -5.40 -7.68 -28.67
C ILE A 89 -5.19 -7.24 -27.22
N THR A 90 -4.87 -5.97 -27.02
CA THR A 90 -4.80 -5.37 -25.69
C THR A 90 -5.97 -4.41 -25.50
N ILE A 91 -6.57 -4.44 -24.30
CA ILE A 91 -7.56 -3.44 -23.92
C ILE A 91 -6.94 -2.59 -22.81
N SER A 92 -6.77 -1.31 -23.11
CA SER A 92 -6.13 -0.32 -22.24
C SER A 92 -7.09 0.80 -21.85
N ASN A 93 -6.69 1.60 -20.88
CA ASN A 93 -7.37 2.84 -20.48
C ASN A 93 -6.32 3.95 -20.26
N ARG A 94 -6.76 5.17 -19.95
CA ARG A 94 -5.86 6.32 -19.71
C ARG A 94 -4.77 6.08 -18.65
N HIS A 95 -5.00 5.16 -17.70
CA HIS A 95 -4.08 4.92 -16.59
C HIS A 95 -2.93 3.97 -16.95
N ASN A 96 -3.11 3.13 -17.99
CA ASN A 96 -2.10 2.18 -18.46
C ASN A 96 -1.64 2.43 -19.90
N GLU A 97 -2.05 3.54 -20.52
CA GLU A 97 -1.67 3.92 -21.89
C GLU A 97 -0.14 4.05 -22.07
N TYR A 98 0.57 4.45 -21.03
CA TYR A 98 2.04 4.52 -21.06
C TYR A 98 2.73 3.15 -21.32
N ILE A 99 2.08 2.06 -20.93
CA ILE A 99 2.53 0.70 -21.28
C ILE A 99 2.34 0.45 -22.77
N VAL A 100 1.21 0.85 -23.32
CA VAL A 100 0.91 0.74 -24.75
C VAL A 100 1.97 1.49 -25.60
N GLU A 101 2.37 2.69 -25.15
CA GLU A 101 3.43 3.45 -25.82
C GLU A 101 4.78 2.72 -25.76
N THR A 102 5.11 2.10 -24.61
CA THR A 102 6.33 1.30 -24.45
C THR A 102 6.30 0.06 -25.35
N MET A 103 5.17 -0.63 -25.41
CA MET A 103 4.95 -1.78 -26.30
C MET A 103 5.11 -1.39 -27.77
N ARG A 104 4.62 -0.20 -28.15
CA ARG A 104 4.75 0.32 -29.52
C ARG A 104 6.21 0.56 -29.90
N LYS A 105 7.00 1.16 -29.00
CA LYS A 105 8.43 1.40 -29.20
C LYS A 105 9.20 0.09 -29.31
N GLU A 106 8.89 -0.90 -28.49
CA GLU A 106 9.54 -2.23 -28.57
C GLU A 106 9.33 -2.88 -29.94
N LEU A 107 8.12 -2.79 -30.52
CA LEU A 107 7.86 -3.29 -31.88
C LEU A 107 8.56 -2.47 -32.96
N GLU A 108 8.76 -1.16 -32.76
CA GLU A 108 9.53 -0.32 -33.68
C GLU A 108 11.01 -0.68 -33.67
N ASP A 109 11.56 -0.93 -32.49
CA ASP A 109 12.96 -1.32 -32.32
C ASP A 109 13.24 -2.76 -32.78
N ARG A 110 12.27 -3.66 -32.64
CA ARG A 110 12.38 -5.09 -32.95
C ARG A 110 11.19 -5.62 -33.78
N PRO A 111 11.06 -5.21 -35.05
CA PRO A 111 9.87 -5.53 -35.86
C PRO A 111 9.73 -7.02 -36.20
N ASN A 112 10.80 -7.81 -36.07
CA ASN A 112 10.82 -9.23 -36.45
C ASN A 112 10.65 -10.19 -35.25
N MET A 113 10.26 -9.70 -34.07
CA MET A 113 10.05 -10.57 -32.91
C MET A 113 8.86 -11.52 -33.12
N SER A 114 8.87 -12.66 -32.43
CA SER A 114 7.72 -13.57 -32.42
C SER A 114 6.57 -13.00 -31.55
N LEU A 115 5.37 -13.52 -31.77
CA LEU A 115 4.18 -13.12 -31.02
C LEU A 115 4.36 -13.35 -29.51
N PHE A 116 4.89 -14.51 -29.13
CA PHE A 116 5.07 -14.82 -27.70
C PHE A 116 6.23 -14.04 -27.06
N THR A 117 7.29 -13.77 -27.82
CA THR A 117 8.36 -12.85 -27.36
C THR A 117 7.79 -11.47 -27.07
N PHE A 118 6.95 -10.92 -27.94
CA PHE A 118 6.29 -9.64 -27.73
C PHE A 118 5.36 -9.67 -26.52
N PHE A 119 4.55 -10.74 -26.38
CA PHE A 119 3.64 -10.91 -25.25
C PHE A 119 4.39 -10.95 -23.92
N PHE A 120 5.40 -11.81 -23.77
CA PHE A 120 6.16 -11.91 -22.53
C PHE A 120 6.99 -10.65 -22.25
N SER A 121 7.54 -10.00 -23.28
CA SER A 121 8.18 -8.70 -23.14
C SER A 121 7.21 -7.65 -22.58
N SER A 122 5.96 -7.66 -23.05
CA SER A 122 4.94 -6.73 -22.54
C SER A 122 4.63 -6.95 -21.07
N LEU A 123 4.50 -8.21 -20.62
CA LEU A 123 4.29 -8.52 -19.19
C LEU A 123 5.52 -8.15 -18.34
N MET A 124 6.73 -8.37 -18.90
CA MET A 124 7.98 -7.97 -18.25
C MET A 124 8.07 -6.45 -18.08
N MET A 125 7.76 -5.67 -19.12
CA MET A 125 7.72 -4.20 -19.05
C MET A 125 6.77 -3.70 -17.97
N ILE A 126 5.59 -4.32 -17.83
CA ILE A 126 4.65 -3.99 -16.75
C ILE A 126 5.31 -4.25 -15.40
N THR A 127 5.94 -5.40 -15.22
CA THR A 127 6.62 -5.79 -13.97
C THR A 127 7.76 -4.82 -13.65
N GLU A 128 8.60 -4.47 -14.62
CA GLU A 128 9.72 -3.53 -14.47
C GLU A 128 9.26 -2.13 -14.04
N ASN A 129 8.08 -1.69 -14.47
CA ASN A 129 7.53 -0.38 -14.10
C ASN A 129 7.16 -0.25 -12.61
N TYR A 130 7.06 -1.36 -11.88
CA TYR A 130 6.84 -1.32 -10.42
C TYR A 130 8.10 -0.93 -9.64
N PHE A 131 9.29 -1.33 -10.08
CA PHE A 131 10.53 -1.12 -9.32
C PHE A 131 10.81 0.34 -8.98
N PRO A 132 10.74 1.31 -9.92
CA PRO A 132 10.95 2.72 -9.59
C PRO A 132 9.92 3.27 -8.60
N LYS A 133 8.69 2.74 -8.63
CA LYS A 133 7.62 3.17 -7.72
C LYS A 133 7.84 2.63 -6.30
N ILE A 134 8.34 1.40 -6.17
CA ILE A 134 8.71 0.82 -4.89
C ILE A 134 9.92 1.55 -4.28
N GLU A 135 10.90 1.93 -5.08
CA GLU A 135 12.02 2.76 -4.60
C GLU A 135 11.55 4.14 -4.11
N SER A 136 10.63 4.77 -4.84
CA SER A 136 10.01 6.03 -4.40
C SER A 136 9.27 5.85 -3.08
N LEU A 137 8.53 4.75 -2.94
CA LEU A 137 7.79 4.42 -1.71
C LEU A 137 8.72 4.19 -0.52
N LYS A 138 9.87 3.53 -0.70
CA LYS A 138 10.90 3.39 0.33
C LYS A 138 11.45 4.74 0.79
N LYS A 139 11.75 5.65 -0.12
CA LYS A 139 12.21 7.01 0.20
C LYS A 139 11.17 7.80 1.00
N GLU A 140 9.90 7.68 0.62
CA GLU A 140 8.80 8.33 1.35
C GLU A 140 8.63 7.74 2.75
N GLN A 141 8.74 6.42 2.89
CA GLN A 141 8.73 5.73 4.18
C GLN A 141 9.83 6.24 5.12
N GLU A 142 11.06 6.40 4.61
CA GLU A 142 12.17 6.97 5.38
C GLU A 142 11.87 8.40 5.83
N LEU A 143 11.35 9.25 4.93
CA LEU A 143 10.98 10.62 5.26
C LEU A 143 9.87 10.71 6.32
N VAL A 144 8.84 9.86 6.23
CA VAL A 144 7.76 9.81 7.21
C VAL A 144 8.30 9.29 8.55
N SER A 145 9.16 8.28 8.54
CA SER A 145 9.81 7.76 9.73
C SER A 145 10.65 8.83 10.44
N LEU A 146 11.46 9.60 9.72
CA LEU A 146 12.21 10.72 10.27
C LEU A 146 11.32 11.80 10.90
N LYS A 147 10.23 12.18 10.21
CA LYS A 147 9.26 13.14 10.75
C LYS A 147 8.60 12.65 12.04
N LEU A 148 8.24 11.37 12.09
CA LEU A 148 7.63 10.74 13.25
C LEU A 148 8.60 10.66 14.45
N ARG A 149 9.89 10.41 14.20
CA ARG A 149 10.93 10.45 15.26
C ARG A 149 11.07 11.83 15.88
N HIS A 150 10.98 12.90 15.08
CA HIS A 150 11.04 14.27 15.59
C HIS A 150 9.77 14.66 16.33
N LYS A 151 8.61 14.37 15.75
CA LYS A 151 7.32 14.73 16.34
C LYS A 151 6.21 13.83 15.80
N THR A 152 5.60 13.06 16.70
CA THR A 152 4.44 12.22 16.38
C THR A 152 3.20 13.11 16.29
N THR A 153 2.80 13.45 15.07
CA THR A 153 1.59 14.23 14.78
C THR A 153 0.55 13.38 14.06
N LYS A 154 -0.73 13.74 14.19
CA LYS A 154 -1.81 13.08 13.44
C LYS A 154 -1.54 13.05 11.93
N LYS A 155 -1.01 14.16 11.38
CA LYS A 155 -0.64 14.26 9.96
C LYS A 155 0.40 13.23 9.54
N ASN A 156 1.46 13.03 10.35
CA ASN A 156 2.52 12.07 10.03
C ASN A 156 2.04 10.61 10.18
N LEU A 157 1.11 10.36 11.12
CA LEU A 157 0.48 9.05 11.28
C LEU A 157 -0.44 8.71 10.11
N PHE A 158 -1.24 9.67 9.62
CA PHE A 158 -2.03 9.46 8.41
C PHE A 158 -1.14 9.20 7.19
N ALA A 159 -0.03 9.94 7.04
CA ALA A 159 0.91 9.68 5.96
C ALA A 159 1.50 8.26 6.02
N LEU A 160 1.82 7.75 7.22
CA LEU A 160 2.26 6.37 7.41
C LEU A 160 1.17 5.37 7.03
N SER A 161 -0.07 5.61 7.45
CA SER A 161 -1.23 4.79 7.13
C SER A 161 -1.50 4.75 5.62
N ASP A 162 -1.38 5.88 4.92
CA ASP A 162 -1.55 5.96 3.47
C ASP A 162 -0.50 5.12 2.72
N LEU A 163 0.77 5.16 3.19
CA LEU A 163 1.84 4.32 2.64
C LEU A 163 1.57 2.83 2.89
N GLU A 164 1.08 2.48 4.08
CA GLU A 164 0.74 1.09 4.43
C GLU A 164 -0.40 0.56 3.54
N ILE A 165 -1.48 1.31 3.39
CA ILE A 165 -2.62 0.94 2.54
C ILE A 165 -2.19 0.80 1.08
N GLY A 166 -1.42 1.76 0.55
CA GLY A 166 -0.90 1.68 -0.82
C GLY A 166 -0.01 0.45 -1.03
N SER A 167 0.81 0.09 -0.02
CA SER A 167 1.65 -1.10 -0.08
C SER A 167 0.84 -2.40 -0.08
N VAL A 168 -0.29 -2.46 0.64
CA VAL A 168 -1.20 -3.63 0.59
C VAL A 168 -1.72 -3.86 -0.83
N TYR A 169 -2.14 -2.81 -1.54
CA TYR A 169 -2.58 -2.92 -2.94
C TYR A 169 -1.44 -3.40 -3.85
N LEU A 170 -0.22 -2.87 -3.68
CA LEU A 170 0.92 -3.29 -4.47
C LEU A 170 1.28 -4.76 -4.23
N VAL A 171 1.31 -5.22 -2.97
CA VAL A 171 1.55 -6.63 -2.64
C VAL A 171 0.48 -7.53 -3.25
N SER A 172 -0.78 -7.13 -3.18
CA SER A 172 -1.89 -7.89 -3.78
C SER A 172 -1.71 -8.02 -5.29
N ALA A 173 -1.46 -6.91 -5.98
CA ALA A 173 -1.31 -6.88 -7.43
C ALA A 173 -0.09 -7.68 -7.90
N THR A 174 1.07 -7.50 -7.24
CA THR A 174 2.30 -8.22 -7.63
C THR A 174 2.19 -9.72 -7.41
N LYS A 175 1.55 -10.17 -6.32
CA LYS A 175 1.27 -11.59 -6.07
C LYS A 175 0.36 -12.18 -7.14
N GLN A 176 -0.73 -11.49 -7.50
CA GLN A 176 -1.63 -11.94 -8.55
C GLN A 176 -0.90 -12.04 -9.90
N ASN A 177 -0.11 -11.03 -10.27
CA ASN A 177 0.69 -11.04 -11.48
C ASN A 177 1.68 -12.21 -11.52
N SER A 178 2.36 -12.49 -10.40
CA SER A 178 3.28 -13.64 -10.31
C SER A 178 2.55 -14.97 -10.50
N ILE A 179 1.35 -15.13 -9.93
CA ILE A 179 0.51 -16.33 -10.11
C ILE A 179 0.09 -16.47 -11.57
N VAL A 180 -0.27 -15.38 -12.24
CA VAL A 180 -0.60 -15.38 -13.69
C VAL A 180 0.57 -15.93 -14.51
N LEU A 181 1.80 -15.46 -14.27
CA LEU A 181 2.98 -15.94 -14.97
C LEU A 181 3.27 -17.42 -14.68
N GLU A 182 3.07 -17.88 -13.45
CA GLU A 182 3.19 -19.32 -13.12
C GLU A 182 2.15 -20.17 -13.85
N GLN A 183 0.91 -19.69 -13.92
CA GLN A 183 -0.16 -20.37 -14.63
C GLN A 183 0.09 -20.39 -16.15
N LEU A 184 0.63 -19.31 -16.75
CA LEU A 184 1.00 -19.26 -18.15
C LEU A 184 1.96 -20.39 -18.53
N LYS A 185 2.95 -20.68 -17.69
CA LYS A 185 3.91 -21.77 -17.90
C LYS A 185 3.25 -23.14 -18.06
N THR A 186 2.05 -23.34 -17.50
CA THR A 186 1.32 -24.62 -17.53
C THR A 186 0.32 -24.72 -18.70
N GLN A 187 0.04 -23.64 -19.41
CA GLN A 187 -0.94 -23.62 -20.50
C GLN A 187 -0.45 -24.41 -21.71
N ALA A 188 -1.39 -25.13 -22.34
CA ALA A 188 -1.08 -25.94 -23.49
C ALA A 188 -0.55 -25.14 -24.70
N LEU A 189 -0.98 -23.86 -24.82
CA LEU A 189 -0.55 -22.93 -25.85
C LEU A 189 0.97 -22.66 -25.82
N PHE A 190 1.58 -22.74 -24.62
CA PHE A 190 2.99 -22.44 -24.39
C PHE A 190 3.88 -23.70 -24.24
N LYS A 191 3.35 -24.90 -24.51
CA LYS A 191 4.16 -26.13 -24.43
C LYS A 191 5.18 -26.29 -25.56
N ALA A 192 5.04 -25.53 -26.64
CA ALA A 192 5.89 -25.58 -27.82
C ALA A 192 6.58 -24.24 -28.10
N LEU A 193 6.98 -23.55 -27.02
CA LEU A 193 7.74 -22.30 -27.11
C LEU A 193 9.12 -22.56 -27.69
N GLU A 194 9.63 -21.61 -28.45
CA GLU A 194 11.04 -21.58 -28.83
C GLU A 194 11.90 -21.25 -27.60
N PHE A 195 13.17 -21.62 -27.60
CA PHE A 195 14.09 -21.41 -26.48
C PHE A 195 14.11 -19.95 -25.99
N ALA A 196 14.15 -18.99 -26.93
CA ALA A 196 14.15 -17.55 -26.59
C ALA A 196 12.84 -17.07 -25.94
N GLU A 197 11.71 -17.68 -26.31
CA GLU A 197 10.39 -17.37 -25.73
C GLU A 197 10.26 -17.94 -24.31
N GLU A 198 10.73 -19.18 -24.12
CA GLU A 198 10.75 -19.83 -22.81
C GLU A 198 11.66 -19.06 -21.85
N GLU A 199 12.87 -18.68 -22.27
CA GLU A 199 13.79 -17.84 -21.50
C GLU A 199 13.12 -16.52 -21.11
N LYS A 200 12.40 -15.88 -22.02
CA LYS A 200 11.72 -14.61 -21.73
C LYS A 200 10.61 -14.75 -20.68
N LEU A 201 9.83 -15.83 -20.77
CA LEU A 201 8.80 -16.17 -19.76
C LEU A 201 9.43 -16.46 -18.40
N GLU A 202 10.54 -17.22 -18.36
CA GLU A 202 11.22 -17.52 -17.11
C GLU A 202 11.81 -16.26 -16.46
N ASN A 203 12.46 -15.41 -17.25
CA ASN A 203 12.99 -14.13 -16.75
C ASN A 203 11.87 -13.25 -16.21
N SER A 204 10.73 -13.16 -16.91
CA SER A 204 9.55 -12.43 -16.43
C SER A 204 9.02 -12.97 -15.10
N LEU A 205 9.03 -14.29 -14.92
CA LEU A 205 8.61 -14.94 -13.68
C LEU A 205 9.59 -14.67 -12.52
N ILE A 206 10.90 -14.69 -12.79
CA ILE A 206 11.93 -14.38 -11.79
C ILE A 206 11.77 -12.94 -11.30
N GLU A 207 11.65 -11.98 -12.23
CA GLU A 207 11.43 -10.57 -11.90
C GLU A 207 10.13 -10.35 -11.09
N ALA A 208 9.04 -11.01 -11.49
CA ALA A 208 7.77 -10.92 -10.77
C ALA A 208 7.88 -11.48 -9.34
N LYS A 209 8.58 -12.59 -9.13
CA LYS A 209 8.83 -13.16 -7.80
C LYS A 209 9.68 -12.24 -6.93
N GLN A 210 10.74 -11.67 -7.49
CA GLN A 210 11.56 -10.67 -6.80
C GLN A 210 10.73 -9.45 -6.40
N LEU A 211 9.86 -8.98 -7.29
CA LEU A 211 8.96 -7.87 -7.02
C LEU A 211 7.98 -8.18 -5.88
N VAL A 212 7.41 -9.39 -5.83
CA VAL A 212 6.56 -9.85 -4.72
C VAL A 212 7.30 -9.81 -3.40
N GLU A 213 8.54 -10.27 -3.36
CA GLU A 213 9.35 -10.26 -2.15
C GLU A 213 9.65 -8.83 -1.70
N MET A 214 10.08 -7.96 -2.62
CA MET A 214 10.38 -6.56 -2.32
C MET A 214 9.15 -5.80 -1.79
N THR A 215 7.98 -5.99 -2.39
CA THR A 215 6.73 -5.35 -1.94
C THR A 215 6.30 -5.89 -0.57
N SER A 216 6.43 -7.20 -0.34
CA SER A 216 6.08 -7.85 0.92
C SER A 216 6.97 -7.37 2.08
N ILE A 217 8.29 -7.30 1.87
CA ILE A 217 9.24 -6.76 2.86
C ILE A 217 8.91 -5.30 3.18
N ASN A 218 8.64 -4.50 2.15
CA ASN A 218 8.29 -3.09 2.36
C ASN A 218 7.03 -2.92 3.21
N LEU A 219 5.99 -3.72 2.95
CA LEU A 219 4.77 -3.73 3.77
C LEU A 219 5.06 -4.16 5.22
N GLN A 220 5.87 -5.18 5.44
CA GLN A 220 6.24 -5.63 6.79
C GLN A 220 6.96 -4.52 7.58
N ILE A 221 7.87 -3.79 6.93
CA ILE A 221 8.57 -2.67 7.57
C ILE A 221 7.58 -1.55 7.93
N LEU A 222 6.62 -1.22 7.07
CA LEU A 222 5.59 -0.22 7.36
C LEU A 222 4.71 -0.64 8.54
N GLN A 223 4.30 -1.90 8.61
CA GLN A 223 3.52 -2.46 9.71
C GLN A 223 4.30 -2.42 11.04
N GLN A 224 5.58 -2.74 11.00
CA GLN A 224 6.45 -2.66 12.18
C GLN A 224 6.61 -1.21 12.65
N LEU A 225 6.77 -0.26 11.75
CA LEU A 225 6.82 1.17 12.06
C LEU A 225 5.51 1.62 12.70
N SER A 226 4.37 1.27 12.10
CA SER A 226 3.03 1.59 12.62
C SER A 226 2.85 1.07 14.06
N GLY A 227 3.21 -0.19 14.31
CA GLY A 227 3.19 -0.78 15.64
C GLY A 227 4.10 -0.06 16.64
N THR A 228 5.30 0.30 16.23
CA THR A 228 6.26 1.04 17.08
C THR A 228 5.70 2.40 17.49
N TYR A 229 5.15 3.16 16.55
CA TYR A 229 4.60 4.48 16.86
C TYR A 229 3.32 4.41 17.69
N ASN A 230 2.48 3.40 17.52
CA ASN A 230 1.35 3.14 18.40
C ASN A 230 1.80 2.89 19.85
N ASN A 231 2.88 2.12 20.03
CA ASN A 231 3.46 1.90 21.37
C ASN A 231 4.02 3.18 21.98
N VAL A 232 4.71 4.02 21.20
CA VAL A 232 5.20 5.33 21.64
C VAL A 232 4.04 6.24 22.08
N LEU A 233 2.95 6.28 21.32
CA LEU A 233 1.76 7.05 21.70
C LEU A 233 1.14 6.56 22.99
N ASN A 234 1.01 5.26 23.17
CA ASN A 234 0.48 4.66 24.40
C ASN A 234 1.37 4.96 25.61
N ASN A 235 2.69 4.89 25.45
CA ASN A 235 3.63 5.27 26.51
C ASN A 235 3.51 6.75 26.88
N ASN A 236 3.43 7.65 25.90
CA ASN A 236 3.23 9.09 26.15
C ASN A 236 1.90 9.36 26.85
N LEU A 237 0.84 8.64 26.49
CA LEU A 237 -0.45 8.74 27.17
C LEU A 237 -0.34 8.29 28.63
N ASN A 238 0.30 7.15 28.88
CA ASN A 238 0.54 6.65 30.23
C ASN A 238 1.34 7.64 31.09
N ASP A 239 2.39 8.24 30.52
CA ASP A 239 3.21 9.23 31.24
C ASP A 239 2.42 10.49 31.54
N THR A 240 1.56 10.93 30.60
CA THR A 240 0.65 12.07 30.85
C THR A 240 -0.37 11.74 31.93
N MET A 241 -0.93 10.52 31.95
CA MET A 241 -1.85 10.08 33.00
C MET A 241 -1.17 9.99 34.36
N LYS A 242 0.07 9.46 34.43
CA LYS A 242 0.88 9.46 35.66
C LYS A 242 1.07 10.88 36.19
N LEU A 243 1.48 11.82 35.32
CA LEU A 243 1.66 13.23 35.69
C LEU A 243 0.36 13.84 36.22
N LEU A 244 -0.77 13.63 35.54
CA LEU A 244 -2.06 14.12 35.97
C LEU A 244 -2.47 13.54 37.33
N THR A 245 -2.24 12.25 37.55
CA THR A 245 -2.51 11.58 38.84
C THR A 245 -1.68 12.20 39.96
N ILE A 246 -0.38 12.45 39.73
CA ILE A 246 0.50 13.09 40.72
C ILE A 246 -0.01 14.49 41.11
N ILE A 247 -0.32 15.31 40.10
CA ILE A 247 -0.84 16.67 40.31
C ILE A 247 -2.15 16.61 41.11
N SER A 248 -3.05 15.68 40.74
CA SER A 248 -4.33 15.50 41.44
C SER A 248 -4.15 15.14 42.92
N ILE A 249 -3.25 14.20 43.24
CA ILE A 249 -2.94 13.81 44.62
C ILE A 249 -2.35 15.01 45.41
N LEU A 250 -1.38 15.72 44.82
CA LEU A 250 -0.75 16.87 45.45
C LEU A 250 -1.72 18.02 45.73
N LEU A 251 -2.73 18.22 44.86
CA LEU A 251 -3.78 19.23 45.06
C LEU A 251 -4.84 18.78 46.08
N THR A 252 -5.08 17.48 46.19
CA THR A 252 -6.07 16.93 47.12
C THR A 252 -5.62 17.10 48.58
N ILE A 253 -4.32 16.99 48.88
CA ILE A 253 -3.76 17.11 50.23
C ILE A 253 -4.11 18.47 50.89
N PRO A 254 -3.79 19.63 50.28
CA PRO A 254 -4.21 20.92 50.82
C PRO A 254 -5.72 21.03 51.00
N ASN A 255 -6.50 20.54 50.02
CA ASN A 255 -7.96 20.63 50.09
C ASN A 255 -8.55 19.86 51.28
N ILE A 256 -8.04 18.66 51.58
CA ILE A 256 -8.45 17.90 52.75
C ILE A 256 -8.11 18.64 54.03
N VAL A 257 -6.89 19.17 54.19
CA VAL A 257 -6.45 19.86 55.37
C VAL A 257 -7.21 21.17 55.56
N THR A 258 -7.32 21.99 54.51
CA THR A 258 -8.06 23.27 54.59
C THR A 258 -9.56 23.06 54.83
N GLY A 259 -10.14 22.00 54.22
CA GLY A 259 -11.53 21.59 54.44
C GLY A 259 -11.77 21.19 55.89
N PHE A 260 -10.86 20.42 56.52
CA PHE A 260 -10.95 20.03 57.90
C PHE A 260 -10.87 21.24 58.85
N PHE A 261 -9.90 22.13 58.65
CA PHE A 261 -9.75 23.32 59.45
C PHE A 261 -10.78 24.44 59.15
N GLY A 262 -11.50 24.36 58.03
CA GLY A 262 -12.59 25.25 57.63
C GLY A 262 -13.96 24.86 58.18
N MET A 263 -14.06 23.79 58.95
CA MET A 263 -15.34 23.34 59.52
C MET A 263 -15.77 24.31 60.65
N ASN A 264 -17.11 24.54 60.78
CA ASN A 264 -17.71 25.37 61.80
C ASN A 264 -17.85 24.65 63.18
N ILE A 265 -16.86 23.86 63.54
CA ILE A 265 -16.76 23.14 64.83
C ILE A 265 -15.42 23.53 65.53
N THR A 266 -15.33 23.25 66.78
CA THR A 266 -14.06 23.49 67.52
C THR A 266 -13.03 22.49 67.09
N VAL A 267 -12.08 22.89 66.18
CA VAL A 267 -10.95 22.08 65.77
C VAL A 267 -9.69 22.43 66.57
N PRO A 268 -8.72 21.46 66.68
CA PRO A 268 -7.45 21.78 67.37
C PRO A 268 -6.75 22.97 66.71
N LEU A 269 -6.04 23.78 67.49
CA LEU A 269 -5.25 24.95 67.11
C LEU A 269 -6.05 26.28 66.87
N THR A 270 -7.36 26.29 66.89
CA THR A 270 -8.18 27.52 66.67
C THR A 270 -7.98 28.59 67.72
N GLY A 271 -7.53 28.26 68.92
CA GLY A 271 -7.24 29.23 69.98
C GLY A 271 -5.83 29.80 69.98
N LEU A 272 -4.94 29.41 69.07
CA LEU A 272 -3.56 29.84 69.02
C LEU A 272 -3.38 31.02 68.08
N ALA A 273 -2.71 32.09 68.49
CA ALA A 273 -2.45 33.27 67.63
C ALA A 273 -1.72 32.97 66.33
N HIS A 274 -0.96 31.90 66.29
CA HIS A 274 -0.19 31.45 65.11
C HIS A 274 -0.66 30.06 64.55
N GLY A 275 -1.87 29.63 64.92
CA GLY A 275 -2.43 28.33 64.52
C GLY A 275 -2.44 28.09 62.96
N TRP A 276 -2.71 29.15 62.21
CA TRP A 276 -2.68 29.09 60.74
C TRP A 276 -1.28 28.73 60.20
N GLY A 277 -0.18 29.19 60.84
CA GLY A 277 1.18 28.87 60.42
C GLY A 277 1.53 27.38 60.64
N ILE A 278 1.00 26.80 61.75
CA ILE A 278 1.17 25.38 62.06
C ILE A 278 0.44 24.53 61.01
N VAL A 279 -0.79 24.92 60.65
CA VAL A 279 -1.58 24.22 59.59
C VAL A 279 -0.85 24.25 58.23
N LEU A 280 -0.30 25.43 57.84
CA LEU A 280 0.54 25.58 56.67
C LEU A 280 1.77 24.67 56.72
N GLY A 281 2.45 24.59 57.84
CA GLY A 281 3.59 23.70 58.05
C GLY A 281 3.23 22.22 57.87
N ILE A 282 2.07 21.81 58.38
CA ILE A 282 1.55 20.45 58.19
C ILE A 282 1.29 20.17 56.71
N ILE A 283 0.61 21.06 55.98
CA ILE A 283 0.34 20.92 54.55
C ILE A 283 1.63 20.72 53.75
N VAL A 284 2.62 21.61 53.98
CA VAL A 284 3.91 21.53 53.26
C VAL A 284 4.63 20.21 53.56
N THR A 285 4.67 19.80 54.84
CA THR A 285 5.33 18.54 55.23
C THR A 285 4.67 17.33 54.57
N VAL A 286 3.33 17.27 54.57
CA VAL A 286 2.61 16.14 53.92
C VAL A 286 2.81 16.13 52.41
N ILE A 287 2.81 17.31 51.76
CA ILE A 287 3.09 17.42 50.31
C ILE A 287 4.51 16.93 49.99
N VAL A 288 5.51 17.30 50.78
CA VAL A 288 6.91 16.85 50.59
C VAL A 288 7.01 15.35 50.74
N ILE A 289 6.42 14.76 51.77
CA ILE A 289 6.43 13.33 51.99
C ILE A 289 5.73 12.62 50.86
N ALA A 290 4.54 13.07 50.46
CA ALA A 290 3.79 12.49 49.33
C ALA A 290 4.58 12.58 48.00
N SER A 291 5.22 13.73 47.72
CA SER A 291 6.06 13.93 46.55
C SER A 291 7.23 12.95 46.53
N VAL A 292 7.94 12.74 47.63
CA VAL A 292 9.07 11.79 47.72
C VAL A 292 8.61 10.35 47.52
N VAL A 293 7.47 9.98 48.09
CA VAL A 293 6.89 8.65 47.92
C VAL A 293 6.49 8.43 46.47
N LEU A 294 5.76 9.37 45.86
CA LEU A 294 5.32 9.28 44.47
C LEU A 294 6.50 9.22 43.48
N LEU A 295 7.54 10.04 43.69
CA LEU A 295 8.75 10.01 42.85
C LEU A 295 9.51 8.65 42.95
N ARG A 296 9.50 7.99 44.11
CA ARG A 296 10.08 6.66 44.27
C ARG A 296 9.27 5.59 43.55
N PHE A 297 7.94 5.71 43.52
CA PHE A 297 7.07 4.78 42.80
C PHE A 297 7.20 4.90 41.27
N ILE A 298 7.44 6.10 40.75
CA ILE A 298 7.59 6.36 39.30
C ILE A 298 8.94 5.90 38.77
N LYS A 299 10.02 5.91 39.60
CA LYS A 299 11.36 5.45 39.22
C LYS A 299 11.52 3.93 39.22
N LYS A 300 10.54 3.20 39.71
CA LYS A 300 10.44 1.73 39.59
C LYS A 300 9.59 1.32 38.42
#